data_a1729c36e032c8aeb843c4b6dcf1c43e
#
_entry.id   a1729c36e032c8aeb843c4b6dcf1c43e
#
_cell.length_a   1.000
_cell.length_b   1.000
_cell.length_c   1.000
_cell.angle_alpha   90.00
_cell.angle_beta   90.00
_cell.angle_gamma   90.00
#
_symmetry.space_group_name_H-M   'P 1'
#
loop_
_entity.id
_entity.type
_entity.pdbx_description
1 polymer ?
#
loop_
_entity_poly.entity_id
_entity_poly.type
_entity_poly.pdbx_seq_one_letter_code
_entity_poly.pdbx_strand_id
1 'polypeptide(L)'
;MQSLQTGKVNKMWENQPKTILLYGIPAGFLWTFLLEHVILNVILKKLRSIKMNERNNELYTYMVQILANPVKKLVISHPKTKSALYKKININRKKDYYQIEKYTDKQVFHENIQTEQLLDKCMELIDGQYLQVNAWSEDTEYALLISKKGSCALRKIQQKQTSNVQTVSNCATGNCAVDTHNRKKNYILEEGMVIPPLVDMGIFTQEGKVVRSMHDKYRQINRFIELIDDAVRDLNISTLHVIDFGCGKSYLTFILYYYLTEIRGIQAEIVGLDLKEEVIYNCNTAAQKYGYTGLRFELGDINGYKAPFDVDMVITLHACDTATDYALYNAIQWNAKMIFSVPCCQHELNHQMKPENLSILSNYGIIQERFAALATDAIRGNLLEYCGYKTQLLEFIDFAHTPKNILIRATRRSSTPKHLKEKKLQEVHAIMDEFQFNPTLYQLIQPK
;
A
#
# COMPACT_ATOMS: atom_id res chain seq x y z
N MET A 1 29.77 -54.13 27.12
CA MET A 1 29.86 -55.28 26.17
C MET A 1 29.47 -54.72 24.82
N GLN A 2 30.47 -54.46 24.03
CA GLN A 2 30.74 -55.04 22.71
C GLN A 2 29.70 -54.66 21.67
N SER A 3 30.02 -54.19 20.54
CA SER A 3 31.21 -53.84 19.76
C SER A 3 30.84 -53.72 18.31
N LEU A 4 31.41 -52.72 17.62
CA LEU A 4 31.98 -52.82 16.27
C LEU A 4 30.99 -53.06 15.08
N GLN A 5 31.15 -52.54 13.89
CA GLN A 5 32.19 -51.81 13.16
C GLN A 5 31.68 -51.43 11.76
N THR A 6 32.08 -50.30 11.32
CA THR A 6 32.66 -49.92 10.02
C THR A 6 32.07 -50.35 8.69
N GLY A 7 32.05 -49.41 7.74
CA GLY A 7 32.06 -49.66 6.31
C GLY A 7 31.94 -48.40 5.45
N LYS A 8 33.04 -47.68 5.26
CA LYS A 8 33.26 -46.74 4.15
C LYS A 8 33.28 -47.49 2.84
N VAL A 9 32.65 -46.99 1.78
CA VAL A 9 33.21 -47.12 0.42
C VAL A 9 32.87 -45.85 -0.39
N ASN A 10 33.95 -45.12 -0.70
CA ASN A 10 34.03 -44.17 -1.80
C ASN A 10 33.86 -44.93 -3.15
N LYS A 11 33.13 -44.35 -4.09
CA LYS A 11 33.37 -44.60 -5.51
C LYS A 11 33.33 -43.29 -6.28
N MET A 12 34.55 -42.81 -6.57
CA MET A 12 34.90 -41.97 -7.70
C MET A 12 34.51 -42.65 -9.01
N TRP A 13 33.87 -41.96 -9.91
CA TRP A 13 33.72 -42.42 -11.31
C TRP A 13 34.56 -41.51 -12.19
N GLU A 14 35.67 -42.04 -12.67
CA GLU A 14 36.47 -41.54 -13.78
C GLU A 14 35.68 -41.67 -15.10
N ASN A 15 35.55 -40.59 -15.83
CA ASN A 15 35.14 -40.59 -17.22
C ASN A 15 36.39 -40.81 -18.08
N GLN A 16 36.50 -41.98 -18.65
CA GLN A 16 37.39 -42.25 -19.78
C GLN A 16 36.62 -42.13 -21.13
N PRO A 17 37.21 -41.48 -22.14
CA PRO A 17 36.59 -41.42 -23.48
C PRO A 17 36.72 -42.74 -24.22
N LYS A 18 35.60 -43.22 -24.76
CA LYS A 18 35.58 -44.37 -25.65
C LYS A 18 36.32 -44.03 -26.97
N THR A 19 37.47 -44.68 -27.16
CA THR A 19 38.22 -44.66 -28.41
C THR A 19 37.48 -45.55 -29.40
N ILE A 20 36.91 -44.96 -30.43
CA ILE A 20 36.39 -45.68 -31.58
C ILE A 20 37.53 -45.89 -32.57
N LEU A 21 37.99 -47.12 -32.70
CA LEU A 21 38.93 -47.54 -33.74
C LEU A 21 38.25 -47.56 -35.11
N LEU A 22 38.56 -46.60 -35.93
CA LEU A 22 38.24 -46.58 -37.37
C LEU A 22 39.43 -47.09 -38.16
N TYR A 23 39.43 -48.35 -38.53
CA TYR A 23 40.34 -48.90 -39.50
C TYR A 23 39.74 -48.65 -40.89
N GLY A 24 40.52 -48.00 -41.81
CA GLY A 24 40.28 -48.10 -43.23
C GLY A 24 39.99 -46.84 -44.05
N ILE A 25 40.33 -45.62 -43.53
CA ILE A 25 40.21 -44.40 -44.38
C ILE A 25 41.62 -43.86 -44.70
N PRO A 26 41.94 -43.58 -45.97
CA PRO A 26 43.24 -43.00 -46.33
C PRO A 26 43.46 -41.63 -45.65
N ALA A 27 44.65 -41.38 -45.13
CA ALA A 27 45.00 -40.20 -44.33
C ALA A 27 44.73 -38.81 -45.02
N GLY A 28 44.60 -38.77 -46.32
CA GLY A 28 44.24 -37.56 -47.08
C GLY A 28 42.76 -37.15 -46.91
N PHE A 29 41.85 -38.08 -46.68
CA PHE A 29 40.41 -37.77 -46.51
C PHE A 29 40.05 -37.27 -45.11
N LEU A 30 40.80 -37.68 -44.08
CA LEU A 30 40.61 -37.22 -42.73
C LEU A 30 41.00 -35.76 -42.54
N TRP A 31 42.06 -35.30 -43.24
CA TRP A 31 42.52 -33.93 -43.20
C TRP A 31 41.58 -32.96 -43.90
N THR A 32 40.94 -33.33 -44.98
CA THR A 32 39.94 -32.48 -45.68
C THR A 32 38.69 -32.35 -44.84
N PHE A 33 38.19 -33.43 -44.21
CA PHE A 33 37.01 -33.38 -43.36
C PHE A 33 37.23 -32.58 -42.05
N LEU A 34 38.41 -32.69 -41.46
CA LEU A 34 38.79 -31.89 -40.27
C LEU A 34 38.98 -30.39 -40.67
N LEU A 35 39.55 -30.12 -41.82
CA LEU A 35 39.74 -28.76 -42.30
C LEU A 35 38.41 -28.07 -42.63
N GLU A 36 37.48 -28.79 -43.28
CA GLU A 36 36.13 -28.28 -43.55
C GLU A 36 35.34 -28.05 -42.26
N HIS A 37 35.45 -28.92 -41.26
CA HIS A 37 34.79 -28.72 -39.95
C HIS A 37 35.38 -27.56 -39.16
N VAL A 38 36.70 -27.36 -39.23
CA VAL A 38 37.38 -26.21 -38.58
C VAL A 38 37.02 -24.91 -39.30
N ILE A 39 37.01 -24.90 -40.63
CA ILE A 39 36.64 -23.72 -41.42
C ILE A 39 35.16 -23.39 -41.20
N LEU A 40 34.26 -24.40 -41.21
CA LEU A 40 32.84 -24.21 -40.97
C LEU A 40 32.59 -23.66 -39.54
N ASN A 41 33.31 -24.16 -38.52
CA ASN A 41 33.23 -23.65 -37.16
C ASN A 41 33.77 -22.20 -37.02
N VAL A 42 34.84 -21.86 -37.70
CA VAL A 42 35.38 -20.49 -37.73
C VAL A 42 34.42 -19.55 -38.45
N ILE A 43 33.84 -19.97 -39.59
CA ILE A 43 32.84 -19.19 -40.32
C ILE A 43 31.56 -19.04 -39.48
N LEU A 44 31.08 -20.08 -38.80
CA LEU A 44 29.94 -20.01 -37.92
C LEU A 44 30.19 -19.11 -36.68
N LYS A 45 31.41 -19.15 -36.12
CA LYS A 45 31.81 -18.20 -35.05
C LYS A 45 31.86 -16.76 -35.57
N LYS A 46 32.39 -16.54 -36.75
CA LYS A 46 32.47 -15.21 -37.37
C LYS A 46 31.08 -14.68 -37.76
N LEU A 47 30.21 -15.52 -38.31
CA LEU A 47 28.79 -15.19 -38.57
C LEU A 47 27.99 -14.93 -37.30
N ARG A 48 28.23 -15.69 -36.23
CA ARG A 48 27.64 -15.40 -34.92
C ARG A 48 28.12 -14.09 -34.32
N SER A 49 29.43 -13.76 -34.50
CA SER A 49 30.01 -12.48 -34.07
C SER A 49 29.46 -11.28 -34.84
N ILE A 50 29.29 -11.43 -36.17
CA ILE A 50 28.71 -10.37 -37.03
C ILE A 50 27.22 -10.16 -36.69
N LYS A 51 26.44 -11.24 -36.54
CA LYS A 51 25.04 -11.14 -36.10
C LYS A 51 24.89 -10.60 -34.66
N MET A 52 25.82 -10.89 -33.76
CA MET A 52 25.84 -10.28 -32.40
C MET A 52 26.18 -8.78 -32.49
N ASN A 53 27.10 -8.33 -33.36
CA ASN A 53 27.40 -6.92 -33.52
C ASN A 53 26.21 -6.12 -34.10
N GLU A 54 25.49 -6.67 -35.07
CA GLU A 54 24.29 -6.01 -35.62
C GLU A 54 23.16 -5.92 -34.59
N ARG A 55 22.97 -6.96 -33.78
CA ARG A 55 21.92 -6.99 -32.70
C ARG A 55 22.26 -6.06 -31.56
N ASN A 56 23.52 -5.99 -31.15
CA ASN A 56 23.95 -5.03 -30.14
C ASN A 56 23.82 -3.58 -30.65
N ASN A 57 23.93 -3.36 -31.96
CA ASN A 57 23.77 -2.03 -32.58
C ASN A 57 22.28 -1.59 -32.52
N GLU A 58 21.32 -2.49 -32.76
CA GLU A 58 19.89 -2.17 -32.70
C GLU A 58 19.44 -1.85 -31.25
N LEU A 59 19.81 -2.67 -30.28
CA LEU A 59 19.52 -2.45 -28.84
C LEU A 59 20.15 -1.13 -28.38
N TYR A 60 21.41 -0.89 -28.72
CA TYR A 60 22.14 0.32 -28.38
C TYR A 60 21.43 1.57 -28.97
N THR A 61 21.04 1.53 -30.24
CA THR A 61 20.32 2.62 -30.90
C THR A 61 19.01 2.97 -30.18
N TYR A 62 18.21 1.97 -29.80
CA TYR A 62 16.97 2.20 -29.03
C TYR A 62 17.24 2.70 -27.61
N MET A 63 18.28 2.22 -26.94
CA MET A 63 18.63 2.71 -25.62
C MET A 63 19.11 4.17 -25.67
N VAL A 64 19.89 4.55 -26.65
CA VAL A 64 20.26 5.96 -26.89
C VAL A 64 19.01 6.82 -27.13
N GLN A 65 18.06 6.34 -27.94
CA GLN A 65 16.80 7.04 -28.18
C GLN A 65 15.95 7.21 -26.93
N ILE A 66 15.86 6.19 -26.05
CA ILE A 66 15.15 6.24 -24.78
C ILE A 66 15.81 7.23 -23.83
N LEU A 67 17.15 7.21 -23.75
CA LEU A 67 17.92 8.04 -22.82
C LEU A 67 18.24 9.45 -23.34
N ALA A 68 17.86 9.76 -24.58
CA ALA A 68 17.98 11.13 -25.17
C ALA A 68 17.13 12.15 -24.37
N ASN A 69 16.04 11.71 -23.73
CA ASN A 69 15.27 12.48 -22.76
C ASN A 69 15.60 12.03 -21.33
N PRO A 70 15.60 12.95 -20.37
CA PRO A 70 15.82 12.59 -18.95
C PRO A 70 14.80 11.56 -18.49
N VAL A 71 15.25 10.34 -18.21
CA VAL A 71 14.40 9.24 -17.73
C VAL A 71 14.26 9.33 -16.22
N LYS A 72 13.03 9.37 -15.70
CA LYS A 72 12.74 9.36 -14.25
C LYS A 72 12.91 7.97 -13.66
N LYS A 73 12.46 6.96 -14.42
CA LYS A 73 12.48 5.56 -13.99
C LYS A 73 12.69 4.65 -15.19
N LEU A 74 13.50 3.61 -15.01
CA LEU A 74 13.70 2.56 -15.99
C LEU A 74 13.58 1.20 -15.28
N VAL A 75 12.94 0.25 -15.93
CA VAL A 75 12.70 -1.10 -15.38
C VAL A 75 13.14 -2.13 -16.42
N ILE A 76 14.12 -2.94 -16.07
CA ILE A 76 14.56 -4.10 -16.85
C ILE A 76 13.90 -5.34 -16.25
N SER A 77 13.18 -6.11 -17.05
CA SER A 77 12.34 -7.22 -16.58
C SER A 77 12.25 -8.34 -17.62
N HIS A 78 11.53 -9.41 -17.28
CA HIS A 78 11.38 -10.62 -18.09
C HIS A 78 12.74 -11.27 -18.42
N PRO A 79 13.41 -11.86 -17.42
CA PRO A 79 14.65 -12.58 -17.65
C PRO A 79 14.44 -13.73 -18.62
N LYS A 80 15.39 -13.92 -19.55
CA LYS A 80 15.35 -14.94 -20.60
C LYS A 80 15.37 -16.36 -20.07
N THR A 81 15.99 -16.55 -18.90
CA THR A 81 16.09 -17.84 -18.22
C THR A 81 15.59 -17.71 -16.78
N LYS A 82 15.02 -18.80 -16.24
CA LYS A 82 14.61 -18.85 -14.82
C LYS A 82 15.79 -18.80 -13.85
N SER A 83 17.01 -19.08 -14.33
CA SER A 83 18.27 -19.05 -13.57
C SER A 83 18.95 -17.68 -13.56
N ALA A 84 18.33 -16.64 -14.09
CA ALA A 84 18.88 -15.29 -14.04
C ALA A 84 19.04 -14.83 -12.59
N LEU A 85 20.18 -14.22 -12.26
CA LEU A 85 20.53 -13.78 -10.91
C LEU A 85 19.50 -12.78 -10.36
N TYR A 86 19.04 -11.85 -11.21
CA TYR A 86 18.05 -10.85 -10.84
C TYR A 86 16.75 -11.05 -11.64
N LYS A 87 15.62 -11.06 -10.96
CA LYS A 87 14.29 -11.18 -11.59
C LYS A 87 13.83 -9.89 -12.22
N LYS A 88 14.25 -8.78 -11.65
CA LYS A 88 13.89 -7.43 -12.06
C LYS A 88 14.96 -6.45 -11.60
N ILE A 89 15.19 -5.41 -12.39
CA ILE A 89 16.10 -4.32 -12.06
C ILE A 89 15.34 -3.01 -12.25
N ASN A 90 15.25 -2.20 -11.20
CA ASN A 90 14.74 -0.83 -11.28
C ASN A 90 15.90 0.14 -11.26
N ILE A 91 15.82 1.17 -12.08
CA ILE A 91 16.77 2.28 -12.13
C ILE A 91 15.96 3.56 -11.95
N ASN A 92 16.16 4.23 -10.83
CA ASN A 92 15.41 5.42 -10.44
C ASN A 92 16.34 6.63 -10.42
N ARG A 93 15.94 7.73 -11.08
CA ARG A 93 16.68 8.99 -11.05
C ARG A 93 16.57 9.62 -9.66
N LYS A 94 17.69 10.04 -9.11
CA LYS A 94 17.82 10.89 -7.92
C LYS A 94 18.31 12.27 -8.37
N LYS A 95 18.56 13.17 -7.42
CA LYS A 95 18.92 14.55 -7.74
C LYS A 95 20.13 14.63 -8.69
N ASP A 96 21.21 13.94 -8.33
CA ASP A 96 22.50 14.04 -9.01
C ASP A 96 23.05 12.69 -9.52
N TYR A 97 22.28 11.59 -9.36
CA TYR A 97 22.70 10.25 -9.73
C TYR A 97 21.50 9.33 -10.02
N TYR A 98 21.77 8.13 -10.52
CA TYR A 98 20.77 7.06 -10.63
C TYR A 98 21.01 5.96 -9.58
N GLN A 99 19.94 5.53 -8.93
CA GLN A 99 19.96 4.40 -8.04
C GLN A 99 19.42 3.16 -8.75
N ILE A 100 20.22 2.11 -8.77
CA ILE A 100 19.88 0.80 -9.32
C ILE A 100 19.50 -0.14 -8.18
N GLU A 101 18.35 -0.77 -8.29
CA GLU A 101 17.83 -1.77 -7.36
C GLU A 101 17.70 -3.10 -8.09
N LYS A 102 18.50 -4.09 -7.71
CA LYS A 102 18.55 -5.42 -8.34
C LYS A 102 17.84 -6.43 -7.44
N TYR A 103 16.74 -6.99 -7.91
CA TYR A 103 15.86 -7.86 -7.13
C TYR A 103 16.16 -9.34 -7.40
N THR A 104 16.52 -10.08 -6.36
CA THR A 104 16.52 -11.54 -6.33
C THR A 104 15.24 -12.07 -5.68
N ASP A 105 15.13 -13.38 -5.44
CA ASP A 105 13.98 -13.96 -4.72
C ASP A 105 13.88 -13.52 -3.25
N LYS A 106 15.02 -13.19 -2.63
CA LYS A 106 15.11 -12.97 -1.18
C LYS A 106 15.72 -11.63 -0.79
N GLN A 107 16.39 -10.95 -1.70
CA GLN A 107 17.20 -9.76 -1.39
C GLN A 107 17.12 -8.73 -2.51
N VAL A 108 17.38 -7.47 -2.14
CA VAL A 108 17.53 -6.35 -3.06
C VAL A 108 18.93 -5.77 -2.88
N PHE A 109 19.66 -5.64 -3.97
CA PHE A 109 20.97 -5.02 -4.00
C PHE A 109 20.86 -3.60 -4.57
N HIS A 110 21.53 -2.65 -3.91
CA HIS A 110 21.53 -1.25 -4.32
C HIS A 110 22.91 -0.85 -4.85
N GLU A 111 22.89 -0.08 -5.95
CA GLU A 111 24.07 0.49 -6.57
C GLU A 111 23.75 1.91 -7.03
N ASN A 112 24.63 2.88 -6.80
CA ASN A 112 24.47 4.24 -7.27
C ASN A 112 25.47 4.50 -8.39
N ILE A 113 25.01 5.12 -9.49
CA ILE A 113 25.82 5.46 -10.65
C ILE A 113 25.61 6.91 -11.06
N GLN A 114 26.63 7.53 -11.67
CA GLN A 114 26.50 8.86 -12.24
C GLN A 114 25.68 8.83 -13.53
N THR A 115 25.11 9.98 -13.91
CA THR A 115 24.23 10.08 -15.08
C THR A 115 24.93 9.66 -16.37
N GLU A 116 26.20 9.97 -16.51
CA GLU A 116 27.03 9.64 -17.70
C GLU A 116 27.23 8.14 -17.88
N GLN A 117 27.16 7.37 -16.79
CA GLN A 117 27.36 5.92 -16.80
C GLN A 117 26.07 5.13 -17.11
N LEU A 118 24.93 5.83 -17.20
CA LEU A 118 23.61 5.18 -17.28
C LEU A 118 23.47 4.28 -18.52
N LEU A 119 23.89 4.75 -19.68
CA LEU A 119 23.79 3.99 -20.93
C LEU A 119 24.62 2.70 -20.88
N ASP A 120 25.88 2.82 -20.52
CA ASP A 120 26.81 1.69 -20.44
C ASP A 120 26.33 0.66 -19.41
N LYS A 121 25.84 1.15 -18.26
CA LYS A 121 25.30 0.29 -17.22
C LYS A 121 24.01 -0.40 -17.64
N CYS A 122 23.13 0.26 -18.35
CA CYS A 122 21.93 -0.38 -18.91
C CYS A 122 22.31 -1.48 -19.90
N MET A 123 23.28 -1.22 -20.79
CA MET A 123 23.75 -2.22 -21.76
C MET A 123 24.37 -3.42 -21.07
N GLU A 124 25.21 -3.22 -20.04
CA GLU A 124 25.79 -4.28 -19.19
C GLU A 124 24.68 -5.14 -18.53
N LEU A 125 23.69 -4.49 -17.92
CA LEU A 125 22.63 -5.17 -17.19
C LEU A 125 21.67 -5.94 -18.12
N ILE A 126 21.42 -5.44 -19.33
CA ILE A 126 20.54 -6.11 -20.30
C ILE A 126 21.26 -7.31 -20.93
N ASP A 127 22.45 -7.15 -21.43
CA ASP A 127 23.38 -8.13 -22.05
C ASP A 127 22.73 -9.45 -22.54
N GLY A 128 21.64 -9.33 -23.31
CA GLY A 128 20.90 -10.49 -23.81
C GLY A 128 20.21 -11.36 -22.77
N GLN A 129 20.20 -10.96 -21.51
CA GLN A 129 19.60 -11.71 -20.41
C GLN A 129 18.14 -11.34 -20.14
N TYR A 130 17.68 -10.17 -20.57
CA TYR A 130 16.32 -9.67 -20.36
C TYR A 130 15.60 -9.41 -21.67
N LEU A 131 14.27 -9.53 -21.62
CA LEU A 131 13.41 -9.43 -22.81
C LEU A 131 12.56 -8.16 -22.84
N GLN A 132 12.60 -7.34 -21.80
CA GLN A 132 11.80 -6.12 -21.74
C GLN A 132 12.48 -5.02 -20.94
N VAL A 133 12.42 -3.80 -21.48
CA VAL A 133 12.83 -2.55 -20.82
C VAL A 133 11.68 -1.57 -20.93
N ASN A 134 11.17 -1.08 -19.79
CA ASN A 134 10.22 0.01 -19.75
C ASN A 134 10.92 1.25 -19.17
N ALA A 135 10.68 2.41 -19.75
CA ALA A 135 11.24 3.66 -19.25
C ALA A 135 10.19 4.78 -19.28
N TRP A 136 10.27 5.66 -18.30
CA TRP A 136 9.35 6.79 -18.13
C TRP A 136 10.17 8.09 -18.03
N SER A 137 9.90 9.00 -18.95
CA SER A 137 10.35 10.40 -18.90
C SER A 137 9.22 11.32 -18.39
N GLU A 138 9.32 12.63 -18.58
CA GLU A 138 8.25 13.55 -18.18
C GLU A 138 6.96 13.33 -18.95
N ASP A 139 7.07 13.23 -20.29
CA ASP A 139 5.92 13.25 -21.18
C ASP A 139 5.74 11.94 -21.94
N THR A 140 6.64 10.98 -21.78
CA THR A 140 6.70 9.81 -22.64
C THR A 140 7.01 8.55 -21.86
N GLU A 141 6.25 7.52 -22.17
CA GLU A 141 6.52 6.15 -21.75
C GLU A 141 7.08 5.36 -22.92
N TYR A 142 8.16 4.63 -22.68
CA TYR A 142 8.82 3.75 -23.63
C TYR A 142 8.68 2.31 -23.19
N ALA A 143 8.33 1.42 -24.12
CA ALA A 143 8.36 -0.01 -23.91
C ALA A 143 9.22 -0.65 -25.02
N LEU A 144 10.39 -1.14 -24.65
CA LEU A 144 11.31 -1.84 -25.52
C LEU A 144 11.16 -3.35 -25.27
N LEU A 145 10.74 -4.08 -26.28
CA LEU A 145 10.63 -5.54 -26.28
C LEU A 145 11.80 -6.14 -27.05
N ILE A 146 12.43 -7.13 -26.43
CA ILE A 146 13.58 -7.84 -26.98
C ILE A 146 13.18 -9.29 -27.21
N SER A 147 13.21 -9.77 -28.43
CA SER A 147 12.88 -11.15 -28.74
C SER A 147 13.96 -12.10 -28.21
N LYS A 148 13.62 -13.39 -28.01
CA LYS A 148 14.62 -14.42 -27.65
C LYS A 148 15.76 -14.52 -28.66
N LYS A 149 15.53 -14.11 -29.90
CA LYS A 149 16.53 -14.06 -30.99
C LYS A 149 17.33 -12.75 -31.04
N GLY A 150 16.98 -11.74 -30.18
CA GLY A 150 17.69 -10.49 -30.03
C GLY A 150 17.21 -9.34 -30.93
N SER A 151 16.15 -9.51 -31.73
CA SER A 151 15.50 -8.39 -32.43
C SER A 151 14.72 -7.52 -31.43
N CYS A 152 14.77 -6.20 -31.65
CA CYS A 152 14.18 -5.23 -30.75
C CYS A 152 12.96 -4.54 -31.38
N ALA A 153 11.98 -4.16 -30.55
CA ALA A 153 10.83 -3.36 -30.95
C ALA A 153 10.55 -2.29 -29.90
N LEU A 154 10.60 -1.03 -30.29
CA LEU A 154 10.33 0.10 -29.40
C LEU A 154 8.92 0.64 -29.63
N ARG A 155 8.13 0.70 -28.56
CA ARG A 155 6.83 1.39 -28.52
C ARG A 155 6.97 2.66 -27.68
N LYS A 156 6.51 3.79 -28.24
CA LYS A 156 6.47 5.08 -27.58
C LYS A 156 5.03 5.51 -27.37
N ILE A 157 4.66 5.86 -26.14
CA ILE A 157 3.33 6.33 -25.77
C ILE A 157 3.51 7.75 -25.21
N GLN A 158 2.96 8.74 -25.90
CA GLN A 158 2.89 10.10 -25.37
C GLN A 158 1.70 10.18 -24.42
N GLN A 159 1.93 10.61 -23.19
CA GLN A 159 0.84 10.92 -22.27
C GLN A 159 0.16 12.20 -22.75
N LYS A 160 -1.11 12.10 -23.16
CA LYS A 160 -1.93 13.28 -23.43
C LYS A 160 -2.08 14.04 -22.10
N GLN A 161 -1.61 15.28 -22.07
CA GLN A 161 -1.96 16.22 -21.01
C GLN A 161 -3.48 16.37 -21.03
N THR A 162 -4.15 15.89 -20.01
CA THR A 162 -5.52 16.31 -19.71
C THR A 162 -5.43 17.74 -19.23
N SER A 163 -5.74 18.65 -20.16
CA SER A 163 -5.91 20.06 -19.90
C SER A 163 -7.12 20.28 -19.00
N ASN A 164 -6.90 20.65 -17.75
CA ASN A 164 -7.85 21.37 -16.94
C ASN A 164 -7.18 22.61 -16.36
N VAL A 165 -7.47 23.70 -17.02
CA VAL A 165 -7.80 25.07 -16.58
C VAL A 165 -6.95 25.70 -15.46
N GLN A 166 -6.16 26.66 -15.94
CA GLN A 166 -5.83 27.97 -15.36
C GLN A 166 -5.58 28.13 -13.85
N THR A 167 -4.34 28.35 -13.52
CA THR A 167 -3.96 29.60 -12.89
C THR A 167 -2.53 29.98 -13.28
N VAL A 168 -2.41 31.19 -13.80
CA VAL A 168 -1.17 31.84 -14.25
C VAL A 168 -0.35 32.22 -13.02
N SER A 169 0.88 31.78 -12.93
CA SER A 169 1.96 32.64 -12.42
C SER A 169 3.33 32.06 -12.80
N ASN A 170 4.08 32.94 -13.41
CA ASN A 170 5.45 32.85 -13.88
C ASN A 170 6.41 32.08 -12.96
N CYS A 171 7.13 31.12 -13.53
CA CYS A 171 8.53 30.88 -13.16
C CYS A 171 9.27 30.27 -14.37
N ALA A 172 10.01 31.13 -15.04
CA ALA A 172 11.15 30.73 -15.85
C ALA A 172 12.23 30.24 -14.89
N THR A 173 12.53 28.98 -14.91
CA THR A 173 13.82 28.30 -14.73
C THR A 173 13.54 26.80 -14.53
N GLY A 174 14.08 25.99 -15.45
CA GLY A 174 13.88 24.56 -15.44
C GLY A 174 14.44 23.87 -14.19
N ASN A 175 13.54 23.39 -13.36
CA ASN A 175 13.86 22.40 -12.34
C ASN A 175 12.97 21.17 -12.55
N CYS A 176 13.54 20.16 -13.19
CA CYS A 176 13.01 18.80 -13.21
C CYS A 176 12.83 18.33 -11.77
N ALA A 177 11.59 18.04 -11.34
CA ALA A 177 11.32 17.50 -10.03
C ALA A 177 12.02 16.14 -9.87
N VAL A 178 13.10 16.13 -9.11
CA VAL A 178 13.89 14.94 -8.80
C VAL A 178 13.29 14.28 -7.58
N ASP A 179 12.90 13.01 -7.67
CA ASP A 179 12.51 12.20 -6.53
C ASP A 179 13.73 12.06 -5.59
N THR A 180 13.78 12.89 -4.58
CA THR A 180 14.68 12.66 -3.43
C THR A 180 14.13 11.51 -2.60
N HIS A 181 14.98 10.78 -1.87
CA HIS A 181 14.56 9.77 -0.88
C HIS A 181 13.60 10.34 0.19
N ASN A 182 13.56 11.65 0.36
CA ASN A 182 12.56 12.41 1.07
C ASN A 182 11.51 12.93 0.06
N ARG A 183 10.66 12.05 -0.43
CA ARG A 183 9.42 12.47 -1.06
C ARG A 183 8.65 13.26 0.00
N LYS A 184 8.56 14.60 -0.13
CA LYS A 184 7.66 15.40 0.70
C LYS A 184 6.28 14.78 0.50
N LYS A 185 5.74 14.14 1.54
CA LYS A 185 4.35 13.72 1.53
C LYS A 185 3.55 15.01 1.39
N ASN A 186 2.78 15.14 0.32
CA ASN A 186 1.82 16.24 0.22
C ASN A 186 0.72 15.92 1.21
N TYR A 187 0.72 16.63 2.32
CA TYR A 187 -0.33 16.55 3.34
C TYR A 187 -1.49 17.46 2.92
N ILE A 188 -2.71 17.08 3.29
CA ILE A 188 -3.90 17.91 3.06
C ILE A 188 -3.85 19.16 3.95
N LEU A 189 -3.40 19.00 5.19
CA LEU A 189 -3.14 20.08 6.11
C LEU A 189 -1.64 20.42 6.02
N GLU A 190 -1.29 21.44 5.23
CA GLU A 190 0.10 21.80 4.94
C GLU A 190 0.68 22.75 5.98
N GLU A 191 2.01 22.75 6.13
CA GLU A 191 2.71 23.82 6.86
C GLU A 191 2.50 25.17 6.17
N GLY A 192 2.27 26.21 6.95
CA GLY A 192 1.93 27.55 6.49
C GLY A 192 0.44 27.86 6.55
N MET A 193 -0.42 26.83 6.71
CA MET A 193 -1.83 27.04 7.03
C MET A 193 -1.98 27.43 8.51
N VAL A 194 -2.75 28.48 8.79
CA VAL A 194 -3.12 28.84 10.17
C VAL A 194 -4.43 28.14 10.50
N ILE A 195 -4.34 26.99 11.18
CA ILE A 195 -5.47 26.17 11.58
C ILE A 195 -5.67 26.31 13.09
N PRO A 196 -6.66 27.11 13.55
CA PRO A 196 -6.78 27.46 14.97
C PRO A 196 -6.76 26.26 15.93
N PRO A 197 -7.49 25.17 15.70
CA PRO A 197 -7.39 23.98 16.55
C PRO A 197 -5.98 23.39 16.65
N LEU A 198 -5.20 23.36 15.56
CA LEU A 198 -3.84 22.83 15.57
C LEU A 198 -2.87 23.72 16.34
N VAL A 199 -3.10 25.04 16.32
CA VAL A 199 -2.32 26.01 17.10
C VAL A 199 -2.61 25.85 18.59
N ASP A 200 -3.88 25.78 18.98
CA ASP A 200 -4.28 25.60 20.39
C ASP A 200 -3.82 24.26 20.98
N MET A 201 -3.71 23.22 20.13
CA MET A 201 -3.13 21.92 20.53
C MET A 201 -1.60 21.94 20.63
N GLY A 202 -0.93 23.03 20.25
CA GLY A 202 0.52 23.13 20.20
C GLY A 202 1.16 22.26 19.11
N ILE A 203 0.38 21.84 18.10
CA ILE A 203 0.88 21.09 16.94
C ILE A 203 1.46 22.06 15.90
N PHE A 204 0.81 23.21 15.70
CA PHE A 204 1.31 24.32 14.90
C PHE A 204 1.76 25.47 15.79
N THR A 205 2.74 26.21 15.33
CA THR A 205 3.04 27.56 15.87
C THR A 205 2.02 28.55 15.34
N GLN A 206 2.05 29.80 15.87
CA GLN A 206 1.19 30.89 15.39
C GLN A 206 1.41 31.20 13.89
N GLU A 207 2.61 30.90 13.37
CA GLU A 207 2.98 31.07 11.96
C GLU A 207 2.66 29.83 11.10
N GLY A 208 1.96 28.84 11.64
CA GLY A 208 1.56 27.63 10.93
C GLY A 208 2.68 26.59 10.69
N LYS A 209 3.81 26.68 11.44
CA LYS A 209 4.88 25.68 11.35
C LYS A 209 4.62 24.52 12.30
N VAL A 210 4.91 23.30 11.86
CA VAL A 210 4.78 22.11 12.71
C VAL A 210 5.83 22.12 13.82
N VAL A 211 5.38 21.99 15.06
CA VAL A 211 6.25 21.87 16.24
C VAL A 211 6.98 20.53 16.18
N ARG A 212 8.31 20.53 16.28
CA ARG A 212 9.17 19.35 16.05
C ARG A 212 8.78 18.14 16.86
N SER A 213 8.42 18.28 18.13
CA SER A 213 7.98 17.19 19.00
C SER A 213 6.58 16.66 18.65
N MET A 214 5.81 17.34 17.81
CA MET A 214 4.43 17.02 17.47
C MET A 214 4.29 16.47 16.05
N HIS A 215 5.40 16.20 15.34
CA HIS A 215 5.36 15.68 13.98
C HIS A 215 4.59 14.36 13.84
N ASP A 216 4.67 13.47 14.82
CA ASP A 216 3.95 12.19 14.77
C ASP A 216 2.43 12.41 14.88
N LYS A 217 2.03 13.32 15.78
CA LYS A 217 0.63 13.73 15.93
C LYS A 217 0.10 14.41 14.66
N TYR A 218 0.89 15.29 14.07
CA TYR A 218 0.59 15.93 12.78
C TYR A 218 0.41 14.90 11.66
N ARG A 219 1.29 13.89 11.56
CA ARG A 219 1.16 12.80 10.56
C ARG A 219 -0.10 11.97 10.78
N GLN A 220 -0.42 11.67 12.04
CA GLN A 220 -1.63 10.93 12.41
C GLN A 220 -2.90 11.69 11.99
N ILE A 221 -2.97 12.98 12.27
CA ILE A 221 -4.09 13.84 11.90
C ILE A 221 -4.26 13.89 10.38
N ASN A 222 -3.18 14.13 9.64
CA ASN A 222 -3.24 14.14 8.18
C ASN A 222 -3.67 12.78 7.63
N ARG A 223 -3.21 11.66 8.22
CA ARG A 223 -3.65 10.33 7.81
C ARG A 223 -5.14 10.12 8.01
N PHE A 224 -5.70 10.63 9.09
CA PHE A 224 -7.15 10.60 9.32
C PHE A 224 -7.90 11.37 8.24
N ILE A 225 -7.47 12.60 7.96
CA ILE A 225 -8.09 13.45 6.94
C ILE A 225 -7.94 12.86 5.53
N GLU A 226 -6.79 12.26 5.18
CA GLU A 226 -6.60 11.52 3.92
C GLU A 226 -7.64 10.39 3.75
N LEU A 227 -7.91 9.63 4.81
CA LEU A 227 -8.87 8.53 4.78
C LEU A 227 -10.31 9.01 4.62
N ILE A 228 -10.65 10.15 5.21
CA ILE A 228 -11.95 10.81 5.02
C ILE A 228 -12.04 11.39 3.60
N ASP A 229 -10.99 12.10 3.13
CA ASP A 229 -10.95 12.67 1.79
C ASP A 229 -11.18 11.61 0.71
N ASP A 230 -10.53 10.45 0.83
CA ASP A 230 -10.73 9.32 -0.07
C ASP A 230 -12.21 8.84 -0.16
N ALA A 231 -13.00 9.10 0.87
CA ALA A 231 -14.40 8.70 0.89
C ALA A 231 -15.35 9.82 0.41
N VAL A 232 -14.96 11.09 0.59
CA VAL A 232 -15.87 12.23 0.31
C VAL A 232 -15.52 13.01 -0.95
N ARG A 233 -14.26 12.98 -1.44
CA ARG A 233 -13.81 13.85 -2.53
C ARG A 233 -14.57 13.68 -3.85
N ASP A 234 -15.01 12.46 -4.15
CA ASP A 234 -15.74 12.14 -5.39
C ASP A 234 -17.26 12.24 -5.22
N LEU A 235 -17.74 12.57 -4.01
CA LEU A 235 -19.14 12.74 -3.73
C LEU A 235 -19.55 14.19 -4.04
N ASN A 236 -20.58 14.36 -4.84
CA ASN A 236 -21.17 15.68 -5.11
C ASN A 236 -22.18 16.01 -4.01
N ILE A 237 -21.69 16.39 -2.82
CA ILE A 237 -22.49 16.72 -1.64
C ILE A 237 -22.26 18.18 -1.23
N SER A 238 -23.33 18.90 -0.95
CA SER A 238 -23.30 20.27 -0.45
C SER A 238 -23.31 20.34 1.09
N THR A 239 -23.96 19.37 1.72
CA THR A 239 -24.10 19.28 3.18
C THR A 239 -23.75 17.88 3.66
N LEU A 240 -23.07 17.77 4.80
CA LEU A 240 -22.70 16.48 5.42
C LEU A 240 -23.06 16.51 6.91
N HIS A 241 -23.88 15.53 7.33
CA HIS A 241 -24.30 15.35 8.71
C HIS A 241 -23.48 14.23 9.38
N VAL A 242 -22.78 14.56 10.47
CA VAL A 242 -21.82 13.67 11.12
C VAL A 242 -22.15 13.50 12.58
N ILE A 243 -22.08 12.26 13.07
CA ILE A 243 -22.09 11.96 14.51
C ILE A 243 -20.70 11.39 14.90
N ASP A 244 -20.10 11.97 15.93
CA ASP A 244 -18.84 11.50 16.51
C ASP A 244 -19.07 10.95 17.93
N PHE A 245 -19.01 9.65 18.07
CA PHE A 245 -19.24 8.97 19.34
C PHE A 245 -17.97 8.85 20.17
N GLY A 246 -18.05 9.23 21.47
CA GLY A 246 -16.91 9.21 22.37
C GLY A 246 -15.87 10.24 21.94
N CYS A 247 -16.33 11.46 21.63
CA CYS A 247 -15.49 12.50 21.05
C CYS A 247 -14.31 12.92 21.94
N GLY A 248 -14.39 12.75 23.26
CA GLY A 248 -13.34 13.10 24.20
C GLY A 248 -12.90 14.56 24.05
N LYS A 249 -11.60 14.82 23.95
CA LYS A 249 -11.05 16.16 23.67
C LYS A 249 -11.31 16.65 22.24
N SER A 250 -11.96 15.85 21.40
CA SER A 250 -12.47 16.18 20.05
C SER A 250 -11.48 16.76 19.07
N TYR A 251 -10.19 16.50 19.23
CA TYR A 251 -9.17 17.07 18.36
C TYR A 251 -9.42 16.76 16.90
N LEU A 252 -9.74 15.51 16.59
CA LEU A 252 -9.98 15.10 15.21
C LEU A 252 -11.31 15.63 14.68
N THR A 253 -12.32 15.81 15.54
CA THR A 253 -13.61 16.38 15.17
C THR A 253 -13.49 17.86 14.77
N PHE A 254 -12.71 18.66 15.52
CA PHE A 254 -12.41 20.05 15.15
C PHE A 254 -11.69 20.14 13.80
N ILE A 255 -10.70 19.27 13.58
CA ILE A 255 -9.95 19.25 12.33
C ILE A 255 -10.82 18.75 11.17
N LEU A 256 -11.69 17.78 11.41
CA LEU A 256 -12.65 17.32 10.41
C LEU A 256 -13.60 18.45 10.00
N TYR A 257 -14.13 19.21 10.97
CA TYR A 257 -15.00 20.36 10.67
C TYR A 257 -14.27 21.37 9.79
N TYR A 258 -13.05 21.77 10.20
CA TYR A 258 -12.20 22.67 9.41
C TYR A 258 -11.95 22.14 7.99
N TYR A 259 -11.61 20.86 7.86
CA TYR A 259 -11.36 20.24 6.56
C TYR A 259 -12.61 20.30 5.67
N LEU A 260 -13.77 19.94 6.20
CA LEU A 260 -15.02 19.92 5.43
C LEU A 260 -15.43 21.33 5.00
N THR A 261 -15.40 22.30 5.91
CA THR A 261 -15.88 23.67 5.66
C THR A 261 -14.87 24.52 4.90
N GLU A 262 -13.62 24.62 5.39
CA GLU A 262 -12.63 25.56 4.87
C GLU A 262 -11.87 24.99 3.65
N ILE A 263 -11.58 23.67 3.63
CA ILE A 263 -10.81 23.08 2.54
C ILE A 263 -11.72 22.54 1.42
N ARG A 264 -12.82 21.86 1.79
CA ARG A 264 -13.71 21.24 0.82
C ARG A 264 -14.91 22.12 0.43
N GLY A 265 -15.24 23.16 1.21
CA GLY A 265 -16.40 24.01 0.99
C GLY A 265 -17.73 23.27 1.19
N ILE A 266 -17.73 22.19 1.97
CA ILE A 266 -18.93 21.40 2.30
C ILE A 266 -19.52 21.97 3.59
N GLN A 267 -20.81 22.31 3.59
CA GLN A 267 -21.52 22.65 4.83
C GLN A 267 -21.56 21.41 5.74
N ALA A 268 -20.96 21.49 6.93
CA ALA A 268 -20.91 20.38 7.85
C ALA A 268 -21.77 20.66 9.08
N GLU A 269 -22.63 19.71 9.45
CA GLU A 269 -23.32 19.67 10.74
C GLU A 269 -22.79 18.46 11.50
N ILE A 270 -22.02 18.72 12.57
CA ILE A 270 -21.37 17.69 13.37
C ILE A 270 -21.87 17.75 14.81
N VAL A 271 -22.29 16.59 15.33
CA VAL A 271 -22.59 16.41 16.74
C VAL A 271 -21.58 15.45 17.35
N GLY A 272 -20.78 15.94 18.30
CA GLY A 272 -19.91 15.12 19.12
C GLY A 272 -20.61 14.72 20.42
N LEU A 273 -20.49 13.44 20.83
CA LEU A 273 -21.09 12.91 22.03
C LEU A 273 -20.03 12.39 22.98
N ASP A 274 -20.20 12.73 24.27
CA ASP A 274 -19.42 12.17 25.38
C ASP A 274 -20.26 12.05 26.62
N LEU A 275 -19.84 11.23 27.59
CA LEU A 275 -20.49 11.03 28.88
C LEU A 275 -20.08 12.04 29.96
N LYS A 276 -19.07 12.90 29.67
CA LYS A 276 -18.47 13.81 30.64
C LYS A 276 -18.89 15.24 30.36
N GLU A 277 -19.64 15.85 31.28
CA GLU A 277 -20.11 17.22 31.19
C GLU A 277 -18.96 18.24 30.98
N GLU A 278 -17.84 18.07 31.71
CA GLU A 278 -16.66 18.93 31.58
C GLU A 278 -16.08 18.90 30.15
N VAL A 279 -16.05 17.71 29.51
CA VAL A 279 -15.60 17.54 28.12
C VAL A 279 -16.53 18.32 27.17
N ILE A 280 -17.83 18.15 27.33
CA ILE A 280 -18.85 18.83 26.51
C ILE A 280 -18.75 20.34 26.64
N TYR A 281 -18.63 20.85 27.88
CA TYR A 281 -18.47 22.29 28.13
C TYR A 281 -17.21 22.84 27.45
N ASN A 282 -16.06 22.20 27.63
CA ASN A 282 -14.79 22.63 27.05
C ASN A 282 -14.81 22.58 25.50
N CYS A 283 -15.39 21.54 24.93
CA CYS A 283 -15.51 21.38 23.48
C CYS A 283 -16.44 22.45 22.85
N ASN A 284 -17.60 22.72 23.46
CA ASN A 284 -18.51 23.77 22.97
C ASN A 284 -17.86 25.17 23.11
N THR A 285 -17.13 25.43 24.20
CA THR A 285 -16.37 26.67 24.35
C THR A 285 -15.32 26.85 23.24
N ALA A 286 -14.61 25.77 22.92
CA ALA A 286 -13.64 25.78 21.82
C ALA A 286 -14.29 25.96 20.43
N ALA A 287 -15.44 25.29 20.19
CA ALA A 287 -16.20 25.45 18.94
C ALA A 287 -16.64 26.91 18.74
N GLN A 288 -17.16 27.55 19.79
CA GLN A 288 -17.51 28.99 19.77
C GLN A 288 -16.29 29.86 19.50
N LYS A 289 -15.15 29.60 20.17
CA LYS A 289 -13.88 30.34 19.98
C LYS A 289 -13.43 30.29 18.52
N TYR A 290 -13.60 29.14 17.84
CA TYR A 290 -13.21 28.98 16.43
C TYR A 290 -14.27 29.46 15.44
N GLY A 291 -15.46 29.85 15.90
CA GLY A 291 -16.56 30.24 15.04
C GLY A 291 -17.20 29.06 14.28
N TYR A 292 -17.08 27.84 14.79
CA TYR A 292 -17.60 26.61 14.15
C TYR A 292 -19.09 26.43 14.46
N THR A 293 -19.94 27.15 13.75
CA THR A 293 -21.39 27.22 14.01
C THR A 293 -22.14 25.91 13.76
N GLY A 294 -21.64 25.06 12.85
CA GLY A 294 -22.22 23.74 12.56
C GLY A 294 -21.64 22.60 13.43
N LEU A 295 -20.77 22.93 14.41
CA LEU A 295 -20.18 21.93 15.32
C LEU A 295 -20.70 22.15 16.74
N ARG A 296 -21.34 21.15 17.30
CA ARG A 296 -21.81 21.18 18.70
C ARG A 296 -21.51 19.85 19.38
N PHE A 297 -21.46 19.90 20.71
CA PHE A 297 -21.21 18.75 21.57
C PHE A 297 -22.35 18.57 22.57
N GLU A 298 -22.82 17.34 22.73
CA GLU A 298 -23.95 16.97 23.55
C GLU A 298 -23.58 15.88 24.55
N LEU A 299 -24.10 16.00 25.77
CA LEU A 299 -24.00 14.93 26.76
C LEU A 299 -24.94 13.80 26.34
N GLY A 300 -24.41 12.60 26.16
CA GLY A 300 -25.25 11.49 25.73
C GLY A 300 -24.55 10.15 25.75
N ASP A 301 -25.33 9.11 26.04
CA ASP A 301 -24.91 7.72 25.89
C ASP A 301 -25.11 7.28 24.43
N ILE A 302 -24.12 6.55 23.90
CA ILE A 302 -24.18 5.93 22.58
C ILE A 302 -25.41 5.01 22.48
N ASN A 303 -25.71 4.27 23.56
CA ASN A 303 -26.84 3.36 23.62
C ASN A 303 -28.15 4.16 23.69
N GLY A 304 -28.98 4.05 22.65
CA GLY A 304 -30.28 4.70 22.58
C GLY A 304 -30.27 6.17 22.15
N TYR A 305 -29.12 6.72 21.75
CA TYR A 305 -29.05 8.07 21.20
C TYR A 305 -29.90 8.20 19.92
N LYS A 306 -30.65 9.28 19.82
CA LYS A 306 -31.46 9.61 18.66
C LYS A 306 -30.81 10.78 17.92
N ALA A 307 -30.36 10.54 16.72
CA ALA A 307 -29.75 11.59 15.89
C ALA A 307 -30.79 12.69 15.58
N PRO A 308 -30.40 13.98 15.61
CA PRO A 308 -31.30 15.09 15.33
C PRO A 308 -31.53 15.32 13.81
N PHE A 309 -30.86 14.55 12.95
CA PHE A 309 -30.89 14.63 11.49
C PHE A 309 -30.64 13.25 10.87
N ASP A 310 -30.84 13.13 9.56
CA ASP A 310 -30.43 11.95 8.79
C ASP A 310 -28.89 11.90 8.74
N VAL A 311 -28.31 10.84 9.28
CA VAL A 311 -26.86 10.72 9.46
C VAL A 311 -26.17 10.23 8.20
N ASP A 312 -25.27 11.02 7.66
CA ASP A 312 -24.43 10.65 6.52
C ASP A 312 -23.16 9.89 6.95
N MET A 313 -22.54 10.32 8.02
CA MET A 313 -21.27 9.77 8.50
C MET A 313 -21.30 9.54 10.01
N VAL A 314 -20.81 8.38 10.44
CA VAL A 314 -20.53 8.08 11.84
C VAL A 314 -19.03 7.92 12.05
N ILE A 315 -18.52 8.58 13.06
CA ILE A 315 -17.14 8.50 13.51
C ILE A 315 -17.13 7.98 14.94
N THR A 316 -16.21 7.09 15.25
CA THR A 316 -15.96 6.63 16.60
C THR A 316 -14.49 6.26 16.77
N LEU A 317 -13.72 7.14 17.40
CA LEU A 317 -12.29 6.99 17.56
C LEU A 317 -11.87 6.55 18.95
N HIS A 318 -12.74 6.76 19.94
CA HIS A 318 -12.45 6.51 21.37
C HIS A 318 -13.58 5.80 22.12
N ALA A 319 -14.56 5.23 21.43
CA ALA A 319 -15.52 4.35 22.05
C ALA A 319 -14.84 2.99 22.34
N CYS A 320 -14.70 2.67 23.62
CA CYS A 320 -14.00 1.48 24.05
C CYS A 320 -14.91 0.26 24.10
N ASP A 321 -14.35 -0.89 23.73
CA ASP A 321 -14.94 -2.22 23.83
C ASP A 321 -16.33 -2.29 23.17
N THR A 322 -17.36 -2.72 23.89
CA THR A 322 -18.74 -2.85 23.38
C THR A 322 -19.39 -1.51 23.02
N ALA A 323 -18.91 -0.37 23.52
CA ALA A 323 -19.39 0.94 23.08
C ALA A 323 -19.17 1.16 21.57
N THR A 324 -18.09 0.59 21.00
CA THR A 324 -17.88 0.55 19.56
C THR A 324 -19.02 -0.19 18.86
N ASP A 325 -19.49 -1.29 19.41
CA ASP A 325 -20.56 -2.11 18.80
C ASP A 325 -21.89 -1.37 18.79
N TYR A 326 -22.23 -0.62 19.84
CA TYR A 326 -23.41 0.26 19.86
C TYR A 326 -23.27 1.40 18.84
N ALA A 327 -22.10 1.99 18.67
CA ALA A 327 -21.87 3.03 17.66
C ALA A 327 -22.06 2.49 16.24
N LEU A 328 -21.50 1.30 15.93
CA LEU A 328 -21.68 0.64 14.64
C LEU A 328 -23.14 0.23 14.41
N TYR A 329 -23.84 -0.26 15.45
CA TYR A 329 -25.26 -0.58 15.39
C TYR A 329 -26.11 0.65 15.07
N ASN A 330 -25.88 1.78 15.75
CA ASN A 330 -26.58 3.04 15.46
C ASN A 330 -26.32 3.49 14.03
N ALA A 331 -25.07 3.41 13.55
CA ALA A 331 -24.74 3.74 12.15
C ALA A 331 -25.51 2.86 11.15
N ILE A 332 -25.67 1.56 11.44
CA ILE A 332 -26.46 0.62 10.62
C ILE A 332 -27.93 1.01 10.65
N GLN A 333 -28.52 1.31 11.83
CA GLN A 333 -29.94 1.68 11.99
C GLN A 333 -30.27 2.99 11.26
N TRP A 334 -29.36 3.97 11.30
CA TRP A 334 -29.52 5.25 10.58
C TRP A 334 -29.21 5.15 9.09
N ASN A 335 -28.81 3.98 8.61
CA ASN A 335 -28.37 3.81 7.22
C ASN A 335 -27.26 4.78 6.81
N ALA A 336 -26.35 5.12 7.73
CA ALA A 336 -25.25 6.03 7.49
C ALA A 336 -24.48 5.65 6.21
N LYS A 337 -24.12 6.63 5.39
CA LYS A 337 -23.41 6.39 4.13
C LYS A 337 -21.96 5.96 4.37
N MET A 338 -21.34 6.44 5.45
CA MET A 338 -19.94 6.24 5.78
C MET A 338 -19.76 5.98 7.28
N ILE A 339 -18.84 5.08 7.61
CA ILE A 339 -18.47 4.75 8.99
C ILE A 339 -16.94 4.73 9.09
N PHE A 340 -16.40 5.43 10.09
CA PHE A 340 -14.99 5.44 10.45
C PHE A 340 -14.85 5.10 11.93
N SER A 341 -14.35 3.91 12.23
CA SER A 341 -14.20 3.45 13.61
C SER A 341 -12.76 3.03 13.88
N VAL A 342 -12.19 3.52 14.99
CA VAL A 342 -10.86 3.11 15.49
C VAL A 342 -11.05 2.46 16.86
N PRO A 343 -11.27 1.15 16.91
CA PRO A 343 -11.42 0.43 18.17
C PRO A 343 -10.11 0.43 18.95
N CYS A 344 -10.10 0.98 20.15
CA CYS A 344 -8.91 1.04 21.00
C CYS A 344 -8.83 -0.09 22.01
N CYS A 345 -9.96 -0.71 22.35
CA CYS A 345 -10.07 -1.79 23.33
C CYS A 345 -11.01 -2.87 22.81
N GLN A 346 -10.66 -4.14 23.02
CA GLN A 346 -11.45 -5.31 22.64
C GLN A 346 -11.34 -6.35 23.75
N HIS A 347 -12.03 -6.14 24.86
CA HIS A 347 -11.98 -7.03 26.04
C HIS A 347 -13.05 -8.11 25.99
N GLU A 348 -14.20 -7.84 25.39
CA GLU A 348 -15.36 -8.73 25.36
C GLU A 348 -14.96 -10.15 24.91
N LEU A 349 -14.42 -10.30 23.69
CA LEU A 349 -14.10 -11.61 23.14
C LEU A 349 -12.89 -12.27 23.82
N ASN A 350 -11.99 -11.47 24.40
CA ASN A 350 -10.89 -12.02 25.19
C ASN A 350 -11.38 -12.80 26.43
N HIS A 351 -12.41 -12.30 27.08
CA HIS A 351 -13.03 -12.98 28.24
C HIS A 351 -13.89 -14.19 27.84
N GLN A 352 -14.46 -14.18 26.64
CA GLN A 352 -15.31 -15.26 26.15
C GLN A 352 -14.52 -16.43 25.56
N MET A 353 -13.26 -16.23 25.17
CA MET A 353 -12.47 -17.15 24.33
C MET A 353 -12.32 -18.55 24.91
N LYS A 354 -13.00 -19.53 24.33
CA LYS A 354 -12.92 -20.95 24.65
C LYS A 354 -12.82 -21.76 23.36
N PRO A 355 -11.59 -21.92 22.80
CA PRO A 355 -11.41 -22.60 21.53
C PRO A 355 -11.73 -24.08 21.63
N GLU A 356 -12.40 -24.62 20.61
CA GLU A 356 -12.69 -26.05 20.51
C GLU A 356 -11.46 -26.82 19.97
N ASN A 357 -10.86 -26.36 18.87
CA ASN A 357 -9.77 -27.07 18.20
C ASN A 357 -8.43 -26.30 18.23
N LEU A 358 -8.47 -25.00 18.48
CA LEU A 358 -7.31 -24.11 18.40
C LEU A 358 -6.82 -23.62 19.77
N SER A 359 -6.77 -24.53 20.76
CA SER A 359 -6.36 -24.21 22.16
C SER A 359 -4.98 -23.54 22.25
N ILE A 360 -4.10 -23.76 21.29
CA ILE A 360 -2.80 -23.09 21.21
C ILE A 360 -2.89 -21.56 21.24
N LEU A 361 -4.00 -20.99 20.77
CA LEU A 361 -4.21 -19.54 20.75
C LEU A 361 -4.63 -18.98 22.13
N SER A 362 -5.09 -19.81 23.04
CA SER A 362 -5.46 -19.44 24.43
C SER A 362 -4.41 -19.83 25.46
N ASN A 363 -3.38 -20.61 25.11
CA ASN A 363 -2.35 -21.07 26.05
C ASN A 363 -1.46 -19.95 26.60
N TYR A 364 -1.37 -18.84 25.88
CA TYR A 364 -0.53 -17.70 26.25
C TYR A 364 -1.39 -16.43 26.27
N GLY A 365 -1.52 -15.77 27.42
CA GLY A 365 -2.40 -14.61 27.60
C GLY A 365 -2.18 -13.49 26.59
N ILE A 366 -0.91 -13.20 26.21
CA ILE A 366 -0.61 -12.18 25.18
C ILE A 366 -1.09 -12.59 23.78
N ILE A 367 -1.07 -13.88 23.45
CA ILE A 367 -1.58 -14.38 22.18
C ILE A 367 -3.10 -14.33 22.17
N GLN A 368 -3.71 -14.79 23.24
CA GLN A 368 -5.16 -14.74 23.43
C GLN A 368 -5.70 -13.30 23.29
N GLU A 369 -5.11 -12.34 23.99
CA GLU A 369 -5.52 -10.92 23.94
C GLU A 369 -5.39 -10.35 22.52
N ARG A 370 -4.27 -10.58 21.84
CA ARG A 370 -4.05 -10.09 20.48
C ARG A 370 -4.96 -10.75 19.46
N PHE A 371 -5.17 -12.07 19.58
CA PHE A 371 -6.07 -12.79 18.69
C PHE A 371 -7.51 -12.32 18.89
N ALA A 372 -7.97 -12.22 20.13
CA ALA A 372 -9.32 -11.76 20.45
C ALA A 372 -9.58 -10.33 19.91
N ALA A 373 -8.60 -9.44 20.02
CA ALA A 373 -8.70 -8.09 19.47
C ALA A 373 -8.86 -8.11 17.93
N LEU A 374 -8.03 -8.87 17.22
CA LEU A 374 -8.11 -8.99 15.77
C LEU A 374 -9.40 -9.70 15.31
N ALA A 375 -9.83 -10.73 16.04
CA ALA A 375 -11.08 -11.43 15.80
C ALA A 375 -12.29 -10.50 15.97
N THR A 376 -12.31 -9.67 17.02
CA THR A 376 -13.36 -8.66 17.23
C THR A 376 -13.50 -7.73 16.03
N ASP A 377 -12.40 -7.16 15.55
CA ASP A 377 -12.43 -6.21 14.44
C ASP A 377 -12.76 -6.90 13.11
N ALA A 378 -12.33 -8.14 12.91
CA ALA A 378 -12.70 -8.94 11.73
C ALA A 378 -14.20 -9.28 11.73
N ILE A 379 -14.76 -9.65 12.88
CA ILE A 379 -16.20 -9.91 13.03
C ILE A 379 -17.00 -8.64 12.75
N ARG A 380 -16.61 -7.49 13.33
CA ARG A 380 -17.23 -6.18 13.06
C ARG A 380 -17.23 -5.87 11.58
N GLY A 381 -16.09 -6.07 10.91
CA GLY A 381 -15.96 -5.86 9.46
C GLY A 381 -16.90 -6.74 8.64
N ASN A 382 -16.99 -8.03 8.95
CA ASN A 382 -17.90 -8.97 8.27
C ASN A 382 -19.36 -8.68 8.55
N LEU A 383 -19.72 -8.29 9.78
CA LEU A 383 -21.10 -7.90 10.13
C LEU A 383 -21.54 -6.63 9.41
N LEU A 384 -20.64 -5.64 9.25
CA LEU A 384 -20.92 -4.47 8.42
C LEU A 384 -21.13 -4.85 6.95
N GLU A 385 -20.34 -5.78 6.39
CA GLU A 385 -20.55 -6.29 5.04
C GLU A 385 -21.89 -7.04 4.91
N TYR A 386 -22.26 -7.84 5.90
CA TYR A 386 -23.59 -8.47 5.98
C TYR A 386 -24.70 -7.42 5.97
N CYS A 387 -24.54 -6.33 6.71
CA CYS A 387 -25.49 -5.21 6.75
C CYS A 387 -25.49 -4.32 5.50
N GLY A 388 -24.67 -4.61 4.49
CA GLY A 388 -24.70 -3.93 3.21
C GLY A 388 -23.63 -2.86 3.00
N TYR A 389 -22.59 -2.86 3.78
CA TYR A 389 -21.44 -1.98 3.61
C TYR A 389 -20.32 -2.65 2.80
N LYS A 390 -19.48 -1.85 2.16
CA LYS A 390 -18.14 -2.23 1.69
C LYS A 390 -17.16 -1.84 2.77
N THR A 391 -16.53 -2.81 3.41
CA THR A 391 -15.67 -2.59 4.57
C THR A 391 -14.20 -2.81 4.23
N GLN A 392 -13.35 -1.99 4.81
CA GLN A 392 -11.90 -2.09 4.74
C GLN A 392 -11.33 -1.93 6.15
N LEU A 393 -10.40 -2.81 6.51
CA LEU A 393 -9.58 -2.68 7.71
C LEU A 393 -8.25 -2.09 7.28
N LEU A 394 -7.92 -0.90 7.78
CA LEU A 394 -6.78 -0.10 7.34
C LEU A 394 -5.88 0.21 8.53
N GLU A 395 -4.59 0.28 8.28
CA GLU A 395 -3.65 0.79 9.28
C GLU A 395 -3.81 2.32 9.40
N PHE A 396 -4.10 2.77 10.63
CA PHE A 396 -4.38 4.18 10.93
C PHE A 396 -3.20 4.89 11.59
N ILE A 397 -2.57 4.23 12.57
CA ILE A 397 -1.41 4.73 13.29
C ILE A 397 -0.24 3.79 13.04
N ASP A 398 0.98 4.32 13.01
CA ASP A 398 2.18 3.49 12.89
C ASP A 398 2.24 2.47 14.04
N PHE A 399 2.50 1.22 13.69
CA PHE A 399 2.61 0.11 14.63
C PHE A 399 3.66 0.34 15.73
N ALA A 400 4.65 1.21 15.47
CA ALA A 400 5.63 1.62 16.45
C ALA A 400 5.03 2.36 17.66
N HIS A 401 3.83 2.96 17.52
CA HIS A 401 3.17 3.71 18.59
C HIS A 401 2.14 2.90 19.35
N THR A 402 1.43 1.99 18.68
CA THR A 402 0.43 1.10 19.30
C THR A 402 0.17 -0.12 18.45
N PRO A 403 0.02 -1.31 19.06
CA PRO A 403 -0.42 -2.51 18.35
C PRO A 403 -1.91 -2.47 17.97
N LYS A 404 -2.70 -1.55 18.56
CA LYS A 404 -4.13 -1.35 18.30
C LYS A 404 -4.31 -0.18 17.35
N ASN A 405 -3.99 -0.40 16.08
CA ASN A 405 -3.86 0.64 15.06
C ASN A 405 -4.81 0.47 13.85
N ILE A 406 -5.85 -0.34 14.02
CA ILE A 406 -6.79 -0.64 12.94
C ILE A 406 -7.89 0.42 12.88
N LEU A 407 -8.15 0.94 11.68
CA LEU A 407 -9.34 1.70 11.36
C LEU A 407 -10.28 0.86 10.51
N ILE A 408 -11.51 0.74 10.93
CA ILE A 408 -12.62 0.16 10.19
C ILE A 408 -13.24 1.28 9.37
N ARG A 409 -13.06 1.25 8.05
CA ARG A 409 -13.72 2.15 7.10
C ARG A 409 -14.82 1.38 6.37
N ALA A 410 -16.05 1.82 6.50
CA ALA A 410 -17.17 1.20 5.80
C ALA A 410 -17.97 2.23 5.01
N THR A 411 -18.30 1.91 3.76
CA THR A 411 -19.12 2.74 2.88
C THR A 411 -20.34 1.94 2.43
N ARG A 412 -21.52 2.55 2.47
CA ARG A 412 -22.76 1.87 2.12
C ARG A 412 -22.77 1.54 0.64
N ARG A 413 -23.15 0.31 0.30
CA ARG A 413 -23.34 -0.16 -1.08
C ARG A 413 -24.75 0.20 -1.54
N SER A 414 -24.91 0.49 -2.82
CA SER A 414 -26.23 0.66 -3.45
C SER A 414 -27.03 -0.65 -3.43
N SER A 415 -26.37 -1.79 -3.60
CA SER A 415 -26.97 -3.12 -3.46
C SER A 415 -25.92 -4.13 -3.00
N THR A 416 -26.35 -5.15 -2.26
CA THR A 416 -25.48 -6.24 -1.82
C THR A 416 -26.15 -7.57 -2.20
N PRO A 417 -25.50 -8.41 -3.02
CA PRO A 417 -26.02 -9.71 -3.40
C PRO A 417 -26.29 -10.61 -2.18
N LYS A 418 -27.40 -11.34 -2.20
CA LYS A 418 -27.82 -12.19 -1.07
C LYS A 418 -26.74 -13.23 -0.69
N HIS A 419 -26.16 -13.89 -1.69
CA HIS A 419 -25.10 -14.88 -1.46
C HIS A 419 -23.85 -14.29 -0.76
N LEU A 420 -23.52 -13.01 -0.99
CA LEU A 420 -22.41 -12.35 -0.31
C LEU A 420 -22.75 -12.10 1.16
N LYS A 421 -23.97 -11.66 1.45
CA LYS A 421 -24.43 -11.49 2.83
C LYS A 421 -24.41 -12.81 3.61
N GLU A 422 -24.96 -13.87 3.02
CA GLU A 422 -24.98 -15.20 3.62
C GLU A 422 -23.55 -15.73 3.88
N LYS A 423 -22.66 -15.57 2.91
CA LYS A 423 -21.25 -15.95 3.06
C LYS A 423 -20.60 -15.23 4.24
N LYS A 424 -20.80 -13.90 4.35
CA LYS A 424 -20.21 -13.09 5.42
C LYS A 424 -20.73 -13.49 6.80
N LEU A 425 -22.01 -13.81 6.89
CA LEU A 425 -22.60 -14.29 8.13
C LEU A 425 -22.09 -15.71 8.50
N GLN A 426 -21.93 -16.61 7.51
CA GLN A 426 -21.36 -17.93 7.73
C GLN A 426 -19.90 -17.86 8.24
N GLU A 427 -19.08 -16.94 7.69
CA GLU A 427 -17.72 -16.71 8.18
C GLU A 427 -17.70 -16.22 9.64
N VAL A 428 -18.68 -15.40 10.04
CA VAL A 428 -18.85 -14.98 11.45
C VAL A 428 -19.28 -16.15 12.33
N HIS A 429 -20.26 -16.94 11.90
CA HIS A 429 -20.70 -18.10 12.68
C HIS A 429 -19.56 -19.10 12.90
N ALA A 430 -18.76 -19.38 11.87
CA ALA A 430 -17.64 -20.33 11.99
C ALA A 430 -16.61 -19.92 13.08
N ILE A 431 -16.29 -18.64 13.19
CA ILE A 431 -15.38 -18.18 14.25
C ILE A 431 -16.08 -18.12 15.61
N MET A 432 -17.38 -17.79 15.65
CA MET A 432 -18.15 -17.82 16.88
C MET A 432 -18.25 -19.24 17.46
N ASP A 433 -18.51 -20.23 16.60
CA ASP A 433 -18.61 -21.64 17.01
C ASP A 433 -17.27 -22.16 17.52
N GLU A 434 -16.16 -21.94 16.78
CA GLU A 434 -14.82 -22.40 17.15
C GLU A 434 -14.36 -21.86 18.51
N PHE A 435 -14.64 -20.59 18.84
CA PHE A 435 -14.12 -19.93 20.04
C PHE A 435 -15.20 -19.67 21.10
N GLN A 436 -16.44 -20.10 20.86
CA GLN A 436 -17.62 -19.84 21.69
C GLN A 436 -17.87 -18.33 21.93
N PHE A 437 -17.65 -17.54 20.88
CA PHE A 437 -17.87 -16.10 20.92
C PHE A 437 -19.36 -15.75 20.80
N ASN A 438 -19.76 -14.71 21.51
CA ASN A 438 -21.09 -14.11 21.42
C ASN A 438 -20.96 -12.58 21.39
N PRO A 439 -20.51 -12.00 20.26
CA PRO A 439 -20.18 -10.58 20.18
C PRO A 439 -21.43 -9.70 20.29
N THR A 440 -21.29 -8.56 20.98
CA THR A 440 -22.38 -7.60 21.18
C THR A 440 -22.99 -7.10 19.86
N LEU A 441 -22.18 -6.73 18.87
CA LEU A 441 -22.70 -6.28 17.57
C LEU A 441 -23.57 -7.35 16.89
N TYR A 442 -23.16 -8.62 16.95
CA TYR A 442 -23.94 -9.72 16.39
C TYR A 442 -25.30 -9.82 17.06
N GLN A 443 -25.36 -9.73 18.41
CA GLN A 443 -26.62 -9.77 19.16
C GLN A 443 -27.55 -8.60 18.81
N LEU A 444 -26.98 -7.40 18.64
CA LEU A 444 -27.74 -6.18 18.32
C LEU A 444 -28.39 -6.22 16.93
N ILE A 445 -27.75 -6.84 15.94
CA ILE A 445 -28.27 -6.88 14.57
C ILE A 445 -29.21 -8.06 14.29
N GLN A 446 -29.30 -9.03 15.21
CA GLN A 446 -30.26 -10.13 15.06
C GLN A 446 -31.70 -9.58 15.11
N PRO A 447 -32.63 -10.05 14.25
CA PRO A 447 -34.02 -9.71 14.39
C PRO A 447 -34.53 -10.21 15.75
N LYS A 448 -35.11 -9.30 16.53
CA LYS A 448 -35.77 -9.65 17.80
C LYS A 448 -37.06 -10.42 17.54
#